data_fb7c3c5df7d1f2fa8beaf228882e1b1c
#
_entry.id   fb7c3c5df7d1f2fa8beaf228882e1b1c
#
_cell.length_a   1.000
_cell.length_b   1.000
_cell.length_c   1.000
_cell.angle_alpha   90.00
_cell.angle_beta   90.00
_cell.angle_gamma   90.00
#
_symmetry.space_group_name_H-M   'P 1'
#
loop_
_entity.id
_entity.type
_entity.pdbx_description
1 polymer ?
#
loop_
_entity_poly.entity_id
_entity_poly.type
_entity_poly.pdbx_seq_one_letter_code
_entity_poly.pdbx_strand_id
1 'polypeptide(L)'
;MQTLLRSPFIEAREERGWNTEAVLRDYRIACRSRQCTVVGRREVYSGKAKFGIFGDGKETAQLALAYAFRKGDFRSGYYRDQTLMFALDLLTVEQIFAQLYAHADLSAEPFFGGRSMTGHFATRMLDDRGAFLPQTDRYNSAADLSPTASQMPKLVGLAYASKLYRRMPELRERGRLFSSDGNEVVFGTIGNAGCAEGLFWEAVNAVGVLQVPMLLSVWDDGFGISVPNAFQMTKGDISRILEGFKHRVGGRPGIDIYVARGWNYPELCSTYIEAAELVRHNHTPAIIHVIELTQPFGHSTSGNHERYKSEDRLAWEREFDCLRKMREWILEHEFASPEELDEVEGAEEQAVLDARERAWDSYRTPIEAERKTVVSMLEATEGAADTA
;
A
#
# COMPACT_ATOMS: atom_id res chain seq x y z
N MET A 1 32.58 0.61 -9.42
CA MET A 1 32.02 -0.48 -8.59
C MET A 1 32.48 -0.21 -7.17
N GLN A 2 31.76 0.67 -6.43
CA GLN A 2 32.03 0.90 -5.01
C GLN A 2 31.27 -0.16 -4.23
N THR A 3 32.01 -0.94 -3.48
CA THR A 3 31.49 -1.88 -2.48
C THR A 3 30.67 -1.05 -1.48
N LEU A 4 29.33 -1.15 -1.56
CA LEU A 4 28.46 -0.63 -0.52
C LEU A 4 28.83 -1.37 0.77
N LEU A 5 29.27 -0.65 1.78
CA LEU A 5 29.45 -1.19 3.13
C LEU A 5 28.09 -1.70 3.56
N ARG A 6 27.96 -3.02 3.72
CA ARG A 6 26.73 -3.65 4.21
C ARG A 6 26.45 -3.13 5.62
N SER A 7 25.19 -2.79 5.88
CA SER A 7 24.77 -2.35 7.20
C SER A 7 24.95 -3.47 8.22
N PRO A 8 25.45 -3.19 9.44
CA PRO A 8 25.55 -4.18 10.52
C PRO A 8 24.23 -4.88 10.84
N PHE A 9 23.08 -4.25 10.49
CA PHE A 9 21.74 -4.84 10.65
C PHE A 9 21.44 -5.91 9.59
N ILE A 10 22.01 -5.79 8.38
CA ILE A 10 21.90 -6.80 7.33
C ILE A 10 22.73 -8.02 7.71
N GLU A 11 23.97 -7.82 8.13
CA GLU A 11 24.86 -8.88 8.61
C GLU A 11 24.23 -9.64 9.80
N ALA A 12 23.65 -8.93 10.77
CA ALA A 12 23.00 -9.54 11.93
C ALA A 12 21.74 -10.35 11.58
N ARG A 13 21.10 -10.11 10.42
CA ARG A 13 19.94 -10.86 9.96
C ARG A 13 20.35 -12.01 9.05
N GLU A 14 21.37 -11.86 8.22
CA GLU A 14 21.99 -12.94 7.48
C GLU A 14 22.65 -13.96 8.42
N GLU A 15 23.27 -13.52 9.52
CA GLU A 15 23.86 -14.39 10.57
C GLU A 15 22.82 -15.11 11.43
N ARG A 16 21.64 -14.51 11.69
CA ARG A 16 20.56 -15.12 12.49
C ARG A 16 19.60 -15.96 11.66
N GLY A 17 19.71 -15.93 10.33
CA GLY A 17 18.79 -16.59 9.41
C GLY A 17 17.40 -15.95 9.34
N TRP A 18 16.63 -16.37 8.36
CA TRP A 18 15.23 -16.02 8.21
C TRP A 18 14.38 -16.80 9.22
N ASN A 19 13.44 -16.14 9.86
CA ASN A 19 12.45 -16.80 10.70
C ASN A 19 11.36 -17.40 9.80
N THR A 20 11.28 -18.74 9.75
CA THR A 20 10.31 -19.48 8.94
C THR A 20 8.86 -19.02 9.19
N GLU A 21 8.47 -18.84 10.45
CA GLU A 21 7.12 -18.41 10.80
C GLU A 21 6.80 -17.01 10.21
N ALA A 22 7.77 -16.08 10.27
CA ALA A 22 7.60 -14.75 9.69
C ALA A 22 7.52 -14.80 8.16
N VAL A 23 8.32 -15.63 7.50
CA VAL A 23 8.26 -15.82 6.03
C VAL A 23 6.93 -16.40 5.60
N LEU A 24 6.43 -17.43 6.28
CA LEU A 24 5.15 -18.06 5.97
C LEU A 24 3.96 -17.15 6.29
N ARG A 25 4.04 -16.36 7.36
CA ARG A 25 3.06 -15.32 7.65
C ARG A 25 2.97 -14.32 6.49
N ASP A 26 4.09 -13.86 5.99
CA ASP A 26 4.14 -12.88 4.90
C ASP A 26 3.64 -13.48 3.60
N TYR A 27 4.00 -14.73 3.29
CA TYR A 27 3.47 -15.43 2.13
C TYR A 27 1.94 -15.56 2.21
N ARG A 28 1.42 -15.91 3.38
CA ARG A 28 -0.03 -15.97 3.65
C ARG A 28 -0.71 -14.63 3.40
N ILE A 29 -0.14 -13.51 3.87
CA ILE A 29 -0.66 -12.17 3.63
C ILE A 29 -0.62 -11.82 2.15
N ALA A 30 0.44 -12.16 1.44
CA ALA A 30 0.56 -11.94 0.01
C ALA A 30 -0.51 -12.71 -0.78
N CYS A 31 -0.74 -13.99 -0.46
CA CYS A 31 -1.79 -14.82 -1.06
C CYS A 31 -3.17 -14.23 -0.80
N ARG A 32 -3.46 -13.85 0.45
CA ARG A 32 -4.71 -13.16 0.83
C ARG A 32 -4.95 -11.91 -0.01
N SER A 33 -3.96 -11.05 -0.10
CA SER A 33 -4.05 -9.81 -0.87
C SER A 33 -4.29 -10.08 -2.37
N ARG A 34 -3.60 -11.06 -2.94
CA ARG A 34 -3.79 -11.48 -4.32
C ARG A 34 -5.21 -12.04 -4.54
N GLN A 35 -5.70 -12.87 -3.64
CA GLN A 35 -7.07 -13.41 -3.74
C GLN A 35 -8.13 -12.32 -3.61
N CYS A 36 -7.93 -11.31 -2.77
CA CYS A 36 -8.81 -10.12 -2.74
C CYS A 36 -8.88 -9.43 -4.11
N THR A 37 -7.77 -9.35 -4.84
CA THR A 37 -7.75 -8.81 -6.21
C THR A 37 -8.54 -9.70 -7.17
N VAL A 38 -8.28 -11.01 -7.18
CA VAL A 38 -8.95 -11.96 -8.07
C VAL A 38 -10.47 -11.96 -7.86
N VAL A 39 -10.90 -12.09 -6.61
CA VAL A 39 -12.32 -12.13 -6.24
C VAL A 39 -12.98 -10.76 -6.46
N GLY A 40 -12.31 -9.66 -6.06
CA GLY A 40 -12.83 -8.31 -6.27
C GLY A 40 -13.06 -7.96 -7.74
N ARG A 41 -12.17 -8.39 -8.64
CA ARG A 41 -12.38 -8.25 -10.09
C ARG A 41 -13.60 -9.03 -10.57
N ARG A 42 -13.81 -10.25 -10.07
CA ARG A 42 -15.03 -11.06 -10.38
C ARG A 42 -16.30 -10.35 -9.93
N GLU A 43 -16.31 -9.73 -8.74
CA GLU A 43 -17.46 -8.98 -8.24
C GLU A 43 -17.79 -7.76 -9.12
N VAL A 44 -16.77 -7.07 -9.67
CA VAL A 44 -16.99 -5.98 -10.64
C VAL A 44 -17.54 -6.53 -11.96
N TYR A 45 -16.95 -7.58 -12.51
CA TYR A 45 -17.41 -8.16 -13.78
C TYR A 45 -18.80 -8.80 -13.69
N SER A 46 -19.20 -9.26 -12.51
CA SER A 46 -20.58 -9.73 -12.25
C SER A 46 -21.59 -8.60 -12.01
N GLY A 47 -21.14 -7.34 -12.01
CA GLY A 47 -22.00 -6.16 -11.85
C GLY A 47 -22.35 -5.79 -10.40
N LYS A 48 -21.87 -6.53 -9.40
CA LYS A 48 -22.09 -6.21 -7.97
C LYS A 48 -21.34 -4.97 -7.52
N ALA A 49 -20.20 -4.67 -8.13
CA ALA A 49 -19.47 -3.45 -7.93
C ALA A 49 -19.24 -2.74 -9.28
N LYS A 50 -18.93 -1.45 -9.24
CA LYS A 50 -18.84 -0.65 -10.48
C LYS A 50 -17.43 -0.49 -11.02
N PHE A 51 -16.43 -0.48 -10.14
CA PHE A 51 -15.04 -0.27 -10.48
C PHE A 51 -14.14 -0.93 -9.42
N GLY A 52 -13.03 -1.49 -9.86
CA GLY A 52 -12.01 -2.04 -8.96
C GLY A 52 -10.60 -1.71 -9.45
N ILE A 53 -9.76 -1.32 -8.51
CA ILE A 53 -8.33 -1.12 -8.70
C ILE A 53 -7.62 -1.71 -7.50
N PHE A 54 -6.62 -2.56 -7.73
CA PHE A 54 -6.03 -3.38 -6.69
C PHE A 54 -4.50 -3.35 -6.73
N GLY A 55 -3.87 -3.89 -5.70
CA GLY A 55 -2.41 -3.85 -5.49
C GLY A 55 -1.64 -5.06 -6.01
N ASP A 56 -2.22 -5.86 -6.89
CA ASP A 56 -1.58 -7.05 -7.44
C ASP A 56 -0.23 -6.77 -8.13
N GLY A 57 0.72 -7.70 -7.94
CA GLY A 57 2.08 -7.59 -8.46
C GLY A 57 3.02 -6.72 -7.63
N LYS A 58 2.58 -6.24 -6.47
CA LYS A 58 3.34 -5.36 -5.57
C LYS A 58 3.37 -5.88 -4.13
N GLU A 59 2.96 -7.13 -3.92
CA GLU A 59 2.78 -7.71 -2.59
C GLU A 59 4.09 -7.78 -1.82
N THR A 60 5.15 -8.32 -2.40
CA THR A 60 6.45 -8.49 -1.73
C THR A 60 7.09 -7.17 -1.33
N ALA A 61 6.97 -6.13 -2.17
CA ALA A 61 7.50 -4.81 -1.86
C ALA A 61 6.74 -4.15 -0.69
N GLN A 62 5.44 -4.39 -0.58
CA GLN A 62 4.61 -3.89 0.52
C GLN A 62 4.87 -4.63 1.83
N LEU A 63 5.12 -5.93 1.79
CA LEU A 63 5.55 -6.72 2.94
C LEU A 63 6.91 -6.24 3.46
N ALA A 64 7.86 -6.01 2.55
CA ALA A 64 9.18 -5.48 2.90
C ALA A 64 9.09 -4.08 3.53
N LEU A 65 8.22 -3.21 3.03
CA LEU A 65 7.94 -1.91 3.65
C LEU A 65 7.35 -2.06 5.05
N ALA A 66 6.43 -3.02 5.26
CA ALA A 66 5.82 -3.27 6.56
C ALA A 66 6.85 -3.64 7.63
N TYR A 67 7.93 -4.35 7.29
CA TYR A 67 9.03 -4.65 8.22
C TYR A 67 9.76 -3.42 8.73
N ALA A 68 9.85 -2.38 7.92
CA ALA A 68 10.52 -1.14 8.27
C ALA A 68 9.61 -0.17 9.04
N PHE A 69 8.29 -0.38 8.95
CA PHE A 69 7.28 0.49 9.53
C PHE A 69 7.09 0.19 11.02
N ARG A 70 7.15 1.21 11.86
CA ARG A 70 7.02 1.09 13.32
C ARG A 70 5.79 1.82 13.84
N LYS A 71 5.33 1.46 15.04
CA LYS A 71 4.33 2.26 15.77
C LYS A 71 4.83 3.68 15.95
N GLY A 72 3.96 4.65 15.74
CA GLY A 72 4.32 6.07 15.68
C GLY A 72 4.56 6.59 14.26
N ASP A 73 5.04 5.75 13.34
CA ASP A 73 5.24 6.13 11.95
C ASP A 73 3.91 6.44 11.24
N PHE A 74 4.00 7.23 10.17
CA PHE A 74 2.86 7.60 9.35
C PHE A 74 3.02 7.10 7.92
N ARG A 75 1.93 6.57 7.36
CA ARG A 75 1.79 6.33 5.93
C ARG A 75 1.08 7.52 5.27
N SER A 76 1.57 7.98 4.13
CA SER A 76 0.86 8.82 3.16
C SER A 76 0.98 8.16 1.79
N GLY A 77 0.01 7.33 1.45
CA GLY A 77 0.08 6.41 0.34
C GLY A 77 -1.03 6.60 -0.70
N TYR A 78 -1.25 5.56 -1.50
CA TYR A 78 -2.22 5.56 -2.58
C TYR A 78 -2.92 4.19 -2.72
N TYR A 79 -3.83 4.08 -3.67
CA TYR A 79 -4.82 3.01 -3.82
C TYR A 79 -4.28 1.58 -4.02
N ARG A 80 -2.96 1.35 -4.19
CA ARG A 80 -2.42 -0.01 -4.35
C ARG A 80 -1.84 -0.60 -3.07
N ASP A 81 -1.91 0.08 -1.94
CA ASP A 81 -1.25 -0.29 -0.69
C ASP A 81 -1.99 -1.35 0.14
N GLN A 82 -2.91 -2.11 -0.46
CA GLN A 82 -3.75 -3.07 0.27
C GLN A 82 -2.94 -4.13 1.04
N THR A 83 -1.83 -4.64 0.46
CA THR A 83 -0.99 -5.64 1.14
C THR A 83 -0.29 -5.06 2.36
N LEU A 84 0.20 -3.81 2.27
CA LEU A 84 0.76 -3.09 3.40
C LEU A 84 -0.27 -2.93 4.52
N MET A 85 -1.50 -2.58 4.18
CA MET A 85 -2.57 -2.42 5.17
C MET A 85 -2.94 -3.74 5.84
N PHE A 86 -2.92 -4.87 5.13
CA PHE A 86 -3.06 -6.20 5.72
C PHE A 86 -1.87 -6.55 6.63
N ALA A 87 -0.64 -6.26 6.21
CA ALA A 87 0.57 -6.58 6.96
C ALA A 87 0.69 -5.78 8.27
N LEU A 88 0.08 -4.59 8.34
CA LEU A 88 0.01 -3.73 9.52
C LEU A 88 -1.26 -3.97 10.37
N ASP A 89 -2.09 -4.96 10.03
CA ASP A 89 -3.38 -5.23 10.68
C ASP A 89 -4.34 -4.02 10.69
N LEU A 90 -4.25 -3.18 9.66
CA LEU A 90 -5.09 -2.00 9.47
C LEU A 90 -6.27 -2.24 8.50
N LEU A 91 -6.34 -3.42 7.89
CA LEU A 91 -7.35 -3.80 6.92
C LEU A 91 -7.76 -5.27 7.13
N THR A 92 -9.05 -5.54 7.09
CA THR A 92 -9.58 -6.91 6.98
C THR A 92 -10.12 -7.18 5.58
N VAL A 93 -10.25 -8.47 5.24
CA VAL A 93 -10.83 -8.87 3.94
C VAL A 93 -12.28 -8.39 3.80
N GLU A 94 -13.05 -8.42 4.87
CA GLU A 94 -14.43 -7.91 4.86
C GLU A 94 -14.48 -6.41 4.56
N GLN A 95 -13.56 -5.62 5.14
CA GLN A 95 -13.51 -4.17 4.94
C GLN A 95 -13.16 -3.77 3.50
N ILE A 96 -12.23 -4.50 2.82
CA ILE A 96 -11.93 -4.19 1.42
C ILE A 96 -13.11 -4.49 0.50
N PHE A 97 -13.88 -5.56 0.77
CA PHE A 97 -15.11 -5.84 0.03
C PHE A 97 -16.24 -4.87 0.39
N ALA A 98 -16.40 -4.48 1.66
CA ALA A 98 -17.34 -3.45 2.06
C ALA A 98 -17.04 -2.11 1.33
N GLN A 99 -15.75 -1.74 1.20
CA GLN A 99 -15.33 -0.59 0.41
C GLN A 99 -15.65 -0.76 -1.08
N LEU A 100 -15.41 -1.95 -1.65
CA LEU A 100 -15.73 -2.27 -3.04
C LEU A 100 -17.21 -2.12 -3.37
N TYR A 101 -18.09 -2.50 -2.41
CA TYR A 101 -19.56 -2.38 -2.53
C TYR A 101 -20.06 -0.97 -2.14
N ALA A 102 -19.20 -0.07 -1.71
CA ALA A 102 -19.55 1.26 -1.20
C ALA A 102 -20.50 1.19 0.03
N HIS A 103 -20.19 0.33 0.98
CA HIS A 103 -20.97 0.17 2.22
C HIS A 103 -20.94 1.45 3.04
N ALA A 104 -22.12 2.02 3.34
CA ALA A 104 -22.22 3.32 3.98
C ALA A 104 -22.02 3.29 5.51
N ASP A 105 -22.11 2.10 6.13
CA ASP A 105 -21.92 1.94 7.57
C ASP A 105 -20.42 1.93 7.92
N LEU A 106 -20.01 2.87 8.79
CA LEU A 106 -18.64 3.00 9.26
C LEU A 106 -18.16 1.82 10.11
N SER A 107 -19.05 0.96 10.61
CA SER A 107 -18.66 -0.27 11.30
C SER A 107 -18.17 -1.34 10.33
N ALA A 108 -18.68 -1.35 9.10
CA ALA A 108 -18.30 -2.26 8.03
C ALA A 108 -17.18 -1.69 7.15
N GLU A 109 -17.25 -0.40 6.78
CA GLU A 109 -16.25 0.34 6.01
C GLU A 109 -15.75 1.54 6.82
N PRO A 110 -14.72 1.34 7.67
CA PRO A 110 -14.32 2.34 8.66
C PRO A 110 -13.51 3.52 8.07
N PHE A 111 -13.07 3.44 6.83
CA PHE A 111 -12.19 4.43 6.24
C PHE A 111 -12.94 5.67 5.76
N PHE A 112 -13.98 5.49 4.95
CA PHE A 112 -14.70 6.58 4.30
C PHE A 112 -16.23 6.39 4.26
N GLY A 113 -16.77 5.27 4.76
CA GLY A 113 -18.21 4.98 4.73
C GLY A 113 -18.75 4.92 3.31
N GLY A 114 -18.08 4.20 2.43
CA GLY A 114 -18.48 4.00 1.03
C GLY A 114 -18.35 5.22 0.12
N ARG A 115 -17.67 6.31 0.55
CA ARG A 115 -17.53 7.56 -0.21
C ARG A 115 -16.26 7.65 -1.05
N SER A 116 -15.39 6.64 -1.01
CA SER A 116 -14.15 6.56 -1.79
C SER A 116 -14.12 5.29 -2.63
N MET A 117 -13.26 5.29 -3.67
CA MET A 117 -12.95 4.07 -4.43
C MET A 117 -12.26 3.04 -3.54
N THR A 118 -12.31 1.78 -3.97
CA THR A 118 -11.50 0.69 -3.38
C THR A 118 -10.03 1.07 -3.33
N GLY A 119 -9.36 0.70 -2.24
CA GLY A 119 -7.94 0.95 -2.05
C GLY A 119 -7.61 2.30 -1.40
N HIS A 120 -8.61 3.04 -0.90
CA HIS A 120 -8.39 4.26 -0.12
C HIS A 120 -8.48 3.96 1.37
N PHE A 121 -7.46 4.34 2.12
CA PHE A 121 -7.31 4.01 3.53
C PHE A 121 -7.08 5.25 4.39
N ALA A 122 -7.43 5.14 5.66
CA ALA A 122 -7.15 6.13 6.69
C ALA A 122 -7.16 5.45 8.06
N THR A 123 -6.38 5.91 9.02
CA THR A 123 -6.59 5.55 10.42
C THR A 123 -7.32 6.67 11.14
N ARG A 124 -8.22 6.29 12.03
CA ARG A 124 -8.97 7.25 12.83
C ARG A 124 -8.03 7.95 13.82
N MET A 125 -7.99 9.27 13.80
CA MET A 125 -7.14 10.09 14.66
C MET A 125 -7.88 10.74 15.82
N LEU A 126 -9.20 10.76 15.77
CA LEU A 126 -10.06 11.34 16.80
C LEU A 126 -10.95 10.28 17.45
N ASP A 127 -11.24 10.41 18.73
CA ASP A 127 -12.26 9.63 19.41
C ASP A 127 -13.69 10.14 19.06
N ASP A 128 -14.72 9.53 19.68
CA ASP A 128 -16.11 9.92 19.46
C ASP A 128 -16.49 11.30 20.01
N ARG A 129 -15.61 11.88 20.84
CA ARG A 129 -15.77 13.22 21.43
C ARG A 129 -14.97 14.27 20.68
N GLY A 130 -14.24 13.88 19.61
CA GLY A 130 -13.38 14.78 18.83
C GLY A 130 -12.02 15.07 19.46
N ALA A 131 -11.61 14.34 20.50
CA ALA A 131 -10.28 14.45 21.05
C ALA A 131 -9.28 13.58 20.29
N PHE A 132 -8.04 14.03 20.17
CA PHE A 132 -7.00 13.26 19.49
C PHE A 132 -6.66 11.97 20.26
N LEU A 133 -6.65 10.85 19.54
CA LEU A 133 -6.11 9.59 20.01
C LEU A 133 -4.58 9.64 20.00
N PRO A 134 -3.89 8.91 20.90
CA PRO A 134 -2.44 8.77 20.84
C PRO A 134 -2.03 8.17 19.49
N GLN A 135 -1.01 8.77 18.85
CA GLN A 135 -0.47 8.30 17.57
C GLN A 135 0.85 7.53 17.72
N THR A 136 1.48 7.63 18.90
CA THR A 136 2.83 7.12 19.16
C THR A 136 2.91 5.60 19.35
N ASP A 137 1.82 4.95 19.74
CA ASP A 137 1.72 3.54 20.10
C ASP A 137 0.95 2.69 19.07
N ARG A 138 0.64 3.27 17.90
CA ARG A 138 -0.16 2.65 16.84
C ARG A 138 0.44 2.90 15.46
N TYR A 139 0.03 2.11 14.49
CA TYR A 139 0.31 2.37 13.08
C TYR A 139 -0.64 3.45 12.56
N ASN A 140 -0.12 4.42 11.84
CA ASN A 140 -0.90 5.57 11.38
C ASN A 140 -0.90 5.64 9.84
N SER A 141 -2.08 5.87 9.29
CA SER A 141 -2.26 6.17 7.87
C SER A 141 -3.03 7.49 7.74
N ALA A 142 -2.42 8.48 7.14
CA ALA A 142 -3.14 9.68 6.72
C ALA A 142 -4.17 9.30 5.65
N ALA A 143 -5.32 9.99 5.65
CA ALA A 143 -6.39 9.71 4.70
C ALA A 143 -5.92 9.79 3.25
N ASP A 144 -6.15 8.74 2.47
CA ASP A 144 -5.81 8.71 1.06
C ASP A 144 -6.66 9.69 0.25
N LEU A 145 -6.09 10.20 -0.81
CA LEU A 145 -6.72 11.15 -1.72
C LEU A 145 -6.68 10.59 -3.14
N SER A 146 -7.78 10.76 -3.90
CA SER A 146 -7.91 10.21 -5.25
C SER A 146 -7.09 10.92 -6.32
N PRO A 147 -6.87 12.26 -6.31
CA PRO A 147 -6.04 12.90 -7.32
C PRO A 147 -4.61 12.38 -7.31
N THR A 148 -4.06 12.11 -8.49
CA THR A 148 -2.71 11.55 -8.66
C THR A 148 -1.65 12.43 -7.98
N ALA A 149 -0.75 11.82 -7.24
CA ALA A 149 0.32 12.45 -6.44
C ALA A 149 -0.13 13.40 -5.32
N SER A 150 -1.43 13.51 -5.00
CA SER A 150 -1.93 14.39 -3.94
C SER A 150 -1.44 14.00 -2.52
N GLN A 151 -0.97 12.77 -2.32
CA GLN A 151 -0.34 12.33 -1.08
C GLN A 151 1.03 12.98 -0.85
N MET A 152 1.69 13.46 -1.88
CA MET A 152 3.08 13.95 -1.82
C MET A 152 3.25 15.20 -0.92
N PRO A 153 2.46 16.27 -1.05
CA PRO A 153 2.56 17.42 -0.15
C PRO A 153 2.28 17.07 1.32
N LYS A 154 1.34 16.16 1.56
CA LYS A 154 1.00 15.68 2.91
C LYS A 154 2.16 14.89 3.52
N LEU A 155 2.83 14.05 2.72
CA LEU A 155 4.04 13.34 3.11
C LEU A 155 5.12 14.31 3.61
N VAL A 156 5.37 15.40 2.87
CA VAL A 156 6.32 16.46 3.26
C VAL A 156 5.92 17.09 4.60
N GLY A 157 4.65 17.45 4.76
CA GLY A 157 4.14 18.09 5.99
C GLY A 157 4.29 17.22 7.22
N LEU A 158 3.94 15.94 7.13
CA LEU A 158 4.07 14.98 8.23
C LEU A 158 5.55 14.76 8.61
N ALA A 159 6.43 14.60 7.62
CA ALA A 159 7.86 14.44 7.85
C ALA A 159 8.51 15.70 8.45
N TYR A 160 8.03 16.88 8.04
CA TYR A 160 8.48 18.14 8.63
C TYR A 160 8.02 18.30 10.08
N ALA A 161 6.82 17.85 10.41
CA ALA A 161 6.34 17.84 11.80
C ALA A 161 7.24 16.96 12.69
N SER A 162 7.60 15.74 12.27
CA SER A 162 8.55 14.88 12.99
C SER A 162 9.88 15.60 13.25
N LYS A 163 10.42 16.26 12.23
CA LYS A 163 11.65 17.06 12.38
C LYS A 163 11.50 18.19 13.40
N LEU A 164 10.37 18.90 13.43
CA LEU A 164 10.12 19.97 14.38
C LEU A 164 10.03 19.42 15.82
N TYR A 165 9.34 18.30 16.06
CA TYR A 165 9.31 17.62 17.35
C TYR A 165 10.71 17.26 17.86
N ARG A 166 11.62 16.84 16.97
CA ARG A 166 13.02 16.56 17.32
C ARG A 166 13.80 17.81 17.69
N ARG A 167 13.59 18.91 16.95
CA ARG A 167 14.42 20.12 17.06
C ARG A 167 13.93 21.15 18.07
N MET A 168 12.63 21.16 18.39
CA MET A 168 11.99 22.18 19.21
C MET A 168 11.51 21.57 20.52
N PRO A 169 12.27 21.70 21.63
CA PRO A 169 11.92 21.11 22.92
C PRO A 169 10.54 21.55 23.44
N GLU A 170 10.14 22.79 23.14
CA GLU A 170 8.84 23.35 23.53
C GLU A 170 7.64 22.66 22.88
N LEU A 171 7.84 21.94 21.76
CA LEU A 171 6.79 21.15 21.11
C LEU A 171 6.67 19.76 21.70
N ARG A 172 7.69 19.22 22.37
CA ARG A 172 7.72 17.84 22.85
C ARG A 172 6.60 17.53 23.83
N GLU A 173 6.38 18.41 24.80
CA GLU A 173 5.32 18.18 25.78
C GLU A 173 3.92 18.28 25.17
N ARG A 174 3.69 19.30 24.32
CA ARG A 174 2.42 19.48 23.61
C ARG A 174 2.18 18.40 22.56
N GLY A 175 3.25 17.83 22.03
CA GLY A 175 3.25 16.83 20.98
C GLY A 175 3.22 15.37 21.46
N ARG A 176 3.17 15.06 22.75
CA ARG A 176 3.26 13.67 23.29
C ARG A 176 2.26 12.69 22.72
N LEU A 177 1.11 13.17 22.25
CA LEU A 177 0.12 12.32 21.56
C LEU A 177 0.49 12.01 20.12
N PHE A 178 1.40 12.77 19.52
CA PHE A 178 1.68 12.74 18.09
C PHE A 178 3.09 12.27 17.75
N SER A 179 4.03 12.39 18.68
CA SER A 179 5.45 12.11 18.41
C SER A 179 6.18 11.61 19.66
N SER A 180 7.08 10.67 19.44
CA SER A 180 8.10 10.21 20.40
C SER A 180 9.42 10.91 20.11
N ASP A 181 9.51 12.17 20.47
CA ASP A 181 10.69 13.04 20.29
C ASP A 181 11.17 13.18 18.84
N GLY A 182 10.25 13.10 17.86
CA GLY A 182 10.58 13.20 16.44
C GLY A 182 11.32 11.98 15.91
N ASN A 183 11.01 10.81 16.43
CA ASN A 183 11.62 9.54 15.97
C ASN A 183 10.81 8.86 14.85
N GLU A 184 9.69 9.43 14.45
CA GLU A 184 8.81 8.90 13.43
C GLU A 184 9.39 9.12 12.03
N VAL A 185 9.26 8.08 11.19
CA VAL A 185 9.48 8.14 9.75
C VAL A 185 8.13 8.26 9.05
N VAL A 186 8.07 9.04 7.99
CA VAL A 186 6.87 9.11 7.16
C VAL A 186 7.11 8.35 5.86
N PHE A 187 6.35 7.30 5.68
CA PHE A 187 6.41 6.42 4.52
C PHE A 187 5.43 6.87 3.46
N GLY A 188 5.93 7.11 2.27
CA GLY A 188 5.12 7.43 1.09
C GLY A 188 5.14 6.30 0.08
N THR A 189 4.07 6.17 -0.69
CA THR A 189 3.99 5.26 -1.83
C THR A 189 3.40 5.99 -3.03
N ILE A 190 3.96 5.73 -4.22
CA ILE A 190 3.50 6.32 -5.47
C ILE A 190 3.83 5.38 -6.64
N GLY A 191 2.96 5.31 -7.64
CA GLY A 191 3.28 4.62 -8.89
C GLY A 191 4.20 5.44 -9.80
N ASN A 192 4.94 4.78 -10.68
CA ASN A 192 5.84 5.39 -11.66
C ASN A 192 5.17 6.53 -12.46
N ALA A 193 3.95 6.32 -12.95
CA ALA A 193 3.21 7.36 -13.68
C ALA A 193 2.89 8.60 -12.82
N GLY A 194 2.62 8.41 -11.53
CA GLY A 194 2.43 9.51 -10.59
C GLY A 194 3.66 10.39 -10.40
N CYS A 195 4.86 9.86 -10.68
CA CYS A 195 6.09 10.62 -10.64
C CYS A 195 6.23 11.65 -11.77
N ALA A 196 5.36 11.63 -12.77
CA ALA A 196 5.29 12.67 -13.81
C ALA A 196 4.51 13.92 -13.38
N GLU A 197 3.74 13.83 -12.29
CA GLU A 197 2.94 14.95 -11.77
C GLU A 197 3.79 16.04 -11.11
N GLY A 198 3.38 17.31 -11.22
CA GLY A 198 4.07 18.45 -10.62
C GLY A 198 4.25 18.33 -9.12
N LEU A 199 3.25 17.83 -8.38
CA LEU A 199 3.30 17.61 -6.94
C LEU A 199 4.41 16.66 -6.50
N PHE A 200 4.77 15.69 -7.33
CA PHE A 200 5.93 14.82 -7.05
C PHE A 200 7.23 15.62 -7.03
N TRP A 201 7.47 16.44 -8.06
CA TRP A 201 8.72 17.22 -8.19
C TRP A 201 8.85 18.28 -7.12
N GLU A 202 7.75 18.97 -6.80
CA GLU A 202 7.71 19.95 -5.71
C GLU A 202 8.01 19.29 -4.36
N ALA A 203 7.43 18.13 -4.08
CA ALA A 203 7.67 17.39 -2.85
C ALA A 203 9.11 16.87 -2.76
N VAL A 204 9.65 16.29 -3.83
CA VAL A 204 11.05 15.82 -3.89
C VAL A 204 12.03 16.98 -3.66
N ASN A 205 11.79 18.12 -4.29
CA ASN A 205 12.59 19.30 -4.04
C ASN A 205 12.49 19.78 -2.58
N ALA A 206 11.26 19.83 -2.04
CA ALA A 206 11.01 20.28 -0.68
C ALA A 206 11.71 19.39 0.36
N VAL A 207 11.64 18.06 0.25
CA VAL A 207 12.27 17.16 1.22
C VAL A 207 13.79 17.22 1.12
N GLY A 208 14.34 17.39 -0.08
CA GLY A 208 15.77 17.59 -0.31
C GLY A 208 16.31 18.88 0.37
N VAL A 209 15.54 19.96 0.33
CA VAL A 209 15.86 21.23 1.01
C VAL A 209 15.64 21.13 2.52
N LEU A 210 14.50 20.57 2.93
CA LEU A 210 14.11 20.53 4.33
C LEU A 210 14.86 19.45 5.12
N GLN A 211 15.40 18.42 4.49
CA GLN A 211 16.06 17.29 5.17
C GLN A 211 15.17 16.72 6.27
N VAL A 212 14.13 15.99 5.90
CA VAL A 212 13.07 15.45 6.77
C VAL A 212 13.06 13.93 6.72
N PRO A 213 12.58 13.25 7.77
CA PRO A 213 12.56 11.78 7.84
C PRO A 213 11.43 11.19 6.96
N MET A 214 11.62 11.27 5.65
CA MET A 214 10.73 10.71 4.64
C MET A 214 11.38 9.51 3.95
N LEU A 215 10.63 8.42 3.81
CA LEU A 215 10.98 7.31 2.95
C LEU A 215 9.87 7.11 1.91
N LEU A 216 10.18 7.37 0.66
CA LEU A 216 9.24 7.26 -0.46
C LEU A 216 9.54 5.99 -1.27
N SER A 217 8.52 5.17 -1.50
CA SER A 217 8.56 4.02 -2.42
C SER A 217 7.95 4.40 -3.76
N VAL A 218 8.71 4.27 -4.84
CA VAL A 218 8.21 4.37 -6.21
C VAL A 218 8.03 2.95 -6.75
N TRP A 219 6.80 2.59 -7.07
CA TRP A 219 6.40 1.27 -7.54
C TRP A 219 6.31 1.29 -9.06
N ASP A 220 7.35 0.74 -9.71
CA ASP A 220 7.51 0.85 -11.16
C ASP A 220 7.24 -0.49 -11.86
N ASP A 221 6.08 -0.58 -12.51
CA ASP A 221 5.72 -1.70 -13.38
C ASP A 221 5.93 -1.39 -14.87
N GLY A 222 6.53 -0.24 -15.19
CA GLY A 222 6.87 0.19 -16.55
C GLY A 222 5.74 0.88 -17.31
N PHE A 223 4.54 1.02 -16.70
CA PHE A 223 3.36 1.57 -17.37
C PHE A 223 2.60 2.56 -16.49
N GLY A 224 1.98 3.55 -17.12
CA GLY A 224 0.90 4.34 -16.52
C GLY A 224 -0.40 4.06 -17.28
N ILE A 225 -1.27 3.21 -16.69
CA ILE A 225 -2.40 2.59 -17.37
C ILE A 225 -1.90 1.76 -18.57
N SER A 226 -1.93 2.33 -19.77
CA SER A 226 -1.49 1.70 -21.02
C SER A 226 -0.25 2.36 -21.64
N VAL A 227 0.27 3.43 -21.03
CA VAL A 227 1.36 4.24 -21.58
C VAL A 227 2.70 3.79 -20.96
N PRO A 228 3.66 3.31 -21.76
CA PRO A 228 4.99 2.96 -21.28
C PRO A 228 5.76 4.16 -20.69
N ASN A 229 6.65 3.90 -19.72
CA ASN A 229 7.46 4.94 -19.07
C ASN A 229 8.21 5.85 -20.05
N ALA A 230 8.69 5.32 -21.17
CA ALA A 230 9.41 6.09 -22.18
C ALA A 230 8.61 7.27 -22.77
N PHE A 231 7.27 7.21 -22.71
CA PHE A 231 6.39 8.28 -23.18
C PHE A 231 5.85 9.18 -22.07
N GLN A 232 6.10 8.84 -20.81
CA GLN A 232 5.63 9.61 -19.66
C GLN A 232 6.76 10.35 -18.95
N MET A 233 7.98 9.84 -19.03
CA MET A 233 9.07 10.30 -18.19
C MET A 233 10.34 10.46 -19.01
N THR A 234 10.99 11.61 -18.86
CA THR A 234 12.32 11.85 -19.44
C THR A 234 13.27 10.71 -19.03
N LYS A 235 14.03 10.17 -19.98
CA LYS A 235 14.92 9.00 -19.83
C LYS A 235 14.23 7.69 -19.49
N GLY A 236 12.91 7.64 -19.30
CA GLY A 236 12.13 6.44 -18.99
C GLY A 236 12.47 5.76 -17.65
N ASP A 237 13.20 6.44 -16.75
CA ASP A 237 13.72 5.88 -15.50
C ASP A 237 13.84 6.97 -14.44
N ILE A 238 13.06 6.85 -13.35
CA ILE A 238 12.97 7.87 -12.32
C ILE A 238 14.28 8.02 -11.53
N SER A 239 14.96 6.93 -11.20
CA SER A 239 16.21 7.01 -10.45
C SER A 239 17.32 7.73 -11.25
N ARG A 240 17.34 7.56 -12.58
CA ARG A 240 18.26 8.31 -13.46
C ARG A 240 17.96 9.79 -13.55
N ILE A 241 16.69 10.18 -13.46
CA ILE A 241 16.32 11.60 -13.43
C ILE A 241 16.72 12.21 -12.10
N LEU A 242 16.55 11.47 -11.00
CA LEU A 242 16.83 11.92 -9.64
C LEU A 242 18.33 11.92 -9.29
N GLU A 243 19.24 11.54 -10.19
CA GLU A 243 20.69 11.58 -9.92
C GLU A 243 21.18 12.93 -9.40
N GLY A 244 20.61 14.04 -9.90
CA GLY A 244 20.96 15.39 -9.45
C GLY A 244 20.48 15.75 -8.04
N PHE A 245 19.58 14.95 -7.47
CA PHE A 245 19.04 15.11 -6.11
C PHE A 245 19.81 14.28 -5.07
N LYS A 246 20.70 13.40 -5.49
CA LYS A 246 21.43 12.51 -4.59
C LYS A 246 22.23 13.27 -3.54
N HIS A 247 22.22 12.71 -2.34
CA HIS A 247 23.09 13.14 -1.26
C HIS A 247 24.56 13.12 -1.72
N ARG A 248 25.35 14.14 -1.38
CA ARG A 248 26.79 14.31 -1.68
C ARG A 248 27.15 14.85 -3.06
N VAL A 249 26.24 15.10 -3.95
CA VAL A 249 26.57 15.83 -5.17
C VAL A 249 26.99 17.25 -4.80
N GLY A 250 28.26 17.56 -4.94
CA GLY A 250 28.84 18.86 -4.55
C GLY A 250 28.94 19.12 -3.03
N GLY A 251 28.86 18.04 -2.18
CA GLY A 251 28.95 18.14 -0.72
C GLY A 251 27.74 18.77 -0.03
N ARG A 252 26.64 18.97 -0.76
CA ARG A 252 25.37 19.49 -0.21
C ARG A 252 24.46 18.37 0.24
N PRO A 253 23.54 18.63 1.18
CA PRO A 253 22.47 17.70 1.52
C PRO A 253 21.63 17.33 0.28
N GLY A 254 21.10 16.13 0.25
CA GLY A 254 20.29 15.61 -0.83
C GLY A 254 19.39 14.48 -0.34
N ILE A 255 19.08 13.55 -1.24
CA ILE A 255 18.19 12.42 -1.00
C ILE A 255 18.99 11.13 -1.22
N ASP A 256 18.87 10.15 -0.34
CA ASP A 256 19.43 8.83 -0.58
C ASP A 256 18.50 8.06 -1.53
N ILE A 257 19.06 7.47 -2.59
CA ILE A 257 18.28 6.78 -3.63
C ILE A 257 18.76 5.35 -3.73
N TYR A 258 17.82 4.44 -3.49
CA TYR A 258 17.96 2.99 -3.58
C TYR A 258 17.20 2.47 -4.80
N VAL A 259 17.66 1.36 -5.34
CA VAL A 259 16.97 0.62 -6.41
C VAL A 259 16.89 -0.85 -5.98
N ALA A 260 15.70 -1.43 -6.03
CA ALA A 260 15.48 -2.83 -5.69
C ALA A 260 14.50 -3.48 -6.67
N ARG A 261 14.63 -4.80 -6.90
CA ARG A 261 13.75 -5.54 -7.79
C ARG A 261 12.50 -5.99 -7.07
N GLY A 262 11.33 -5.69 -7.64
CA GLY A 262 10.03 -5.94 -7.02
C GLY A 262 9.69 -7.41 -6.78
N TRP A 263 10.33 -8.32 -7.49
CA TRP A 263 10.16 -9.77 -7.32
C TRP A 263 11.16 -10.40 -6.33
N ASN A 264 12.20 -9.67 -5.91
CA ASN A 264 13.25 -10.17 -5.02
C ASN A 264 12.94 -9.81 -3.57
N TYR A 265 12.16 -10.66 -2.89
CA TYR A 265 11.71 -10.45 -1.52
C TYR A 265 12.85 -10.22 -0.51
N PRO A 266 13.95 -11.01 -0.46
CA PRO A 266 15.09 -10.75 0.43
C PRO A 266 15.78 -9.40 0.19
N GLU A 267 16.01 -9.05 -1.08
CA GLU A 267 16.61 -7.76 -1.46
C GLU A 267 15.75 -6.58 -0.99
N LEU A 268 14.43 -6.69 -1.21
CA LEU A 268 13.47 -5.68 -0.75
C LEU A 268 13.50 -5.51 0.76
N CYS A 269 13.42 -6.59 1.54
CA CYS A 269 13.44 -6.53 3.00
C CYS A 269 14.71 -5.85 3.52
N SER A 270 15.87 -6.23 2.98
CA SER A 270 17.15 -5.63 3.35
C SER A 270 17.20 -4.15 3.02
N THR A 271 16.78 -3.78 1.81
CA THR A 271 16.77 -2.38 1.34
C THR A 271 15.85 -1.50 2.19
N TYR A 272 14.62 -1.96 2.49
CA TYR A 272 13.66 -1.17 3.28
C TYR A 272 14.13 -0.98 4.73
N ILE A 273 14.67 -2.02 5.35
CA ILE A 273 15.19 -1.94 6.73
C ILE A 273 16.35 -0.95 6.80
N GLU A 274 17.34 -1.09 5.91
CA GLU A 274 18.49 -0.20 5.87
C GLU A 274 18.09 1.26 5.63
N ALA A 275 17.29 1.50 4.60
CA ALA A 275 16.85 2.86 4.26
C ALA A 275 16.06 3.49 5.40
N ALA A 276 15.12 2.75 6.03
CA ALA A 276 14.32 3.28 7.12
C ALA A 276 15.15 3.60 8.37
N GLU A 277 16.13 2.77 8.72
CA GLU A 277 17.04 3.05 9.84
C GLU A 277 17.86 4.32 9.59
N LEU A 278 18.42 4.48 8.40
CA LEU A 278 19.20 5.67 8.05
C LEU A 278 18.33 6.93 8.04
N VAL A 279 17.12 6.86 7.48
CA VAL A 279 16.14 7.96 7.50
C VAL A 279 15.76 8.34 8.92
N ARG A 280 15.46 7.36 9.77
CA ARG A 280 15.08 7.55 11.18
C ARG A 280 16.20 8.19 11.99
N HIS A 281 17.40 7.67 11.84
CA HIS A 281 18.57 8.13 12.61
C HIS A 281 19.04 9.52 12.17
N ASN A 282 19.20 9.71 10.86
CA ASN A 282 19.84 10.89 10.29
C ASN A 282 18.85 12.02 9.95
N HIS A 283 17.54 11.75 9.86
CA HIS A 283 16.55 12.65 9.27
C HIS A 283 16.93 13.10 7.85
N THR A 284 17.55 12.21 7.09
CA THR A 284 17.84 12.39 5.67
C THR A 284 16.75 11.67 4.87
N PRO A 285 16.10 12.33 3.90
CA PRO A 285 15.07 11.68 3.10
C PRO A 285 15.67 10.60 2.20
N ALA A 286 14.89 9.54 1.96
CA ALA A 286 15.26 8.46 1.03
C ALA A 286 14.13 8.15 0.05
N ILE A 287 14.50 7.69 -1.14
CA ILE A 287 13.60 7.15 -2.16
C ILE A 287 14.07 5.74 -2.52
N ILE A 288 13.14 4.78 -2.47
CA ILE A 288 13.37 3.44 -2.98
C ILE A 288 12.60 3.30 -4.30
N HIS A 289 13.33 3.20 -5.41
CA HIS A 289 12.76 2.90 -6.71
C HIS A 289 12.68 1.38 -6.87
N VAL A 290 11.47 0.84 -6.68
CA VAL A 290 11.20 -0.58 -6.85
C VAL A 290 10.87 -0.83 -8.31
N ILE A 291 11.85 -1.38 -9.02
CA ILE A 291 11.79 -1.69 -10.45
C ILE A 291 11.30 -3.12 -10.69
N GLU A 292 11.02 -3.44 -11.94
CA GLU A 292 10.63 -4.80 -12.35
C GLU A 292 9.40 -5.33 -11.59
N LEU A 293 8.49 -4.45 -11.22
CA LEU A 293 7.18 -4.85 -10.71
C LEU A 293 6.28 -5.33 -11.86
N THR A 294 5.33 -6.17 -11.52
CA THR A 294 4.33 -6.68 -12.45
C THR A 294 2.95 -6.08 -12.17
N GLN A 295 2.03 -6.23 -13.11
CA GLN A 295 0.62 -5.93 -12.95
C GLN A 295 -0.18 -7.06 -13.62
N PRO A 296 -0.30 -8.24 -12.96
CA PRO A 296 -0.75 -9.49 -13.57
C PRO A 296 -2.14 -9.44 -14.19
N PHE A 297 -3.03 -8.62 -13.65
CA PHE A 297 -4.40 -8.48 -14.14
C PHE A 297 -4.67 -7.14 -14.84
N GLY A 298 -3.61 -6.37 -15.15
CA GLY A 298 -3.72 -5.04 -15.72
C GLY A 298 -4.09 -3.96 -14.72
N HIS A 299 -4.13 -2.72 -15.17
CA HIS A 299 -4.20 -1.52 -14.32
C HIS A 299 -5.44 -1.49 -13.41
N SER A 300 -6.61 -1.81 -13.96
CA SER A 300 -7.91 -1.79 -13.25
C SER A 300 -8.91 -2.71 -13.95
N THR A 301 -10.15 -2.72 -13.46
CA THR A 301 -11.24 -3.48 -14.07
C THR A 301 -11.81 -2.87 -15.35
N SER A 302 -11.42 -1.65 -15.71
CA SER A 302 -11.94 -0.94 -16.90
C SER A 302 -11.17 -1.20 -18.19
N GLY A 303 -10.09 -1.99 -18.16
CA GLY A 303 -9.27 -2.26 -19.34
C GLY A 303 -8.68 -3.66 -19.39
N ASN A 304 -8.26 -4.08 -20.58
CA ASN A 304 -7.50 -5.32 -20.79
C ASN A 304 -6.08 -4.97 -21.22
N HIS A 305 -5.10 -5.41 -20.43
CA HIS A 305 -3.69 -5.11 -20.63
C HIS A 305 -3.07 -5.87 -21.82
N GLU A 306 -3.68 -6.97 -22.28
CA GLU A 306 -3.26 -7.69 -23.47
C GLU A 306 -3.35 -6.86 -24.76
N ARG A 307 -4.13 -5.75 -24.74
CA ARG A 307 -4.26 -4.84 -25.87
C ARG A 307 -3.05 -3.94 -26.10
N TYR A 308 -2.21 -3.76 -25.09
CA TYR A 308 -1.08 -2.82 -25.15
C TYR A 308 0.26 -3.40 -24.70
N LYS A 309 0.27 -4.53 -24.00
CA LYS A 309 1.49 -5.27 -23.66
C LYS A 309 1.80 -6.31 -24.72
N SER A 310 3.07 -6.43 -25.10
CA SER A 310 3.51 -7.50 -26.01
C SER A 310 3.42 -8.88 -25.34
N GLU A 311 3.38 -9.94 -26.15
CA GLU A 311 3.40 -11.33 -25.66
C GLU A 311 4.64 -11.60 -24.80
N ASP A 312 5.81 -11.10 -25.21
CA ASP A 312 7.06 -11.23 -24.44
C ASP A 312 6.95 -10.53 -23.08
N ARG A 313 6.35 -9.34 -23.04
CA ARG A 313 6.12 -8.65 -21.77
C ARG A 313 5.17 -9.42 -20.86
N LEU A 314 4.10 -9.96 -21.38
CA LEU A 314 3.15 -10.77 -20.63
C LEU A 314 3.77 -12.08 -20.13
N ALA A 315 4.63 -12.71 -20.95
CA ALA A 315 5.39 -13.89 -20.54
C ALA A 315 6.35 -13.56 -19.39
N TRP A 316 7.09 -12.46 -19.52
CA TRP A 316 7.98 -11.97 -18.48
C TRP A 316 7.23 -11.65 -17.18
N GLU A 317 6.07 -10.98 -17.24
CA GLU A 317 5.26 -10.68 -16.03
C GLU A 317 4.76 -11.95 -15.33
N ARG A 318 4.44 -13.01 -16.07
CA ARG A 318 4.09 -14.33 -15.50
C ARG A 318 5.28 -15.02 -14.84
N GLU A 319 6.46 -14.89 -15.43
CA GLU A 319 7.69 -15.50 -14.89
C GLU A 319 8.18 -14.76 -13.64
N PHE A 320 8.15 -13.42 -13.66
CA PHE A 320 8.64 -12.55 -12.58
C PHE A 320 7.51 -12.03 -11.68
N ASP A 321 6.36 -12.71 -11.66
CA ASP A 321 5.33 -12.42 -10.65
C ASP A 321 5.90 -12.59 -9.24
N CYS A 322 5.71 -11.59 -8.40
CA CYS A 322 6.37 -11.54 -7.10
C CYS A 322 5.93 -12.65 -6.14
N LEU A 323 4.68 -13.14 -6.23
CA LEU A 323 4.23 -14.29 -5.45
C LEU A 323 4.89 -15.56 -5.93
N ARG A 324 4.95 -15.76 -7.24
CA ARG A 324 5.64 -16.90 -7.83
C ARG A 324 7.10 -16.93 -7.41
N LYS A 325 7.81 -15.80 -7.51
CA LYS A 325 9.21 -15.70 -7.11
C LYS A 325 9.40 -15.88 -5.60
N MET A 326 8.48 -15.42 -4.78
CA MET A 326 8.51 -15.66 -3.34
C MET A 326 8.29 -17.14 -3.03
N ARG A 327 7.35 -17.82 -3.71
CA ARG A 327 7.15 -19.28 -3.58
C ARG A 327 8.41 -20.06 -3.98
N GLU A 328 9.01 -19.74 -5.13
CA GLU A 328 10.26 -20.35 -5.59
C GLU A 328 11.37 -20.18 -4.55
N TRP A 329 11.53 -18.99 -3.98
CA TRP A 329 12.52 -18.71 -2.94
C TRP A 329 12.25 -19.47 -1.63
N ILE A 330 10.99 -19.59 -1.21
CA ILE A 330 10.60 -20.36 0.00
C ILE A 330 10.98 -21.82 -0.17
N LEU A 331 10.73 -22.41 -1.33
CA LEU A 331 11.06 -23.81 -1.63
C LEU A 331 12.57 -24.02 -1.76
N GLU A 332 13.29 -23.11 -2.41
CA GLU A 332 14.77 -23.17 -2.55
C GLU A 332 15.48 -23.14 -1.19
N HIS A 333 14.91 -22.42 -0.21
CA HIS A 333 15.50 -22.28 1.12
C HIS A 333 14.84 -23.22 2.16
N GLU A 334 14.02 -24.15 1.72
CA GLU A 334 13.40 -25.20 2.56
C GLU A 334 12.61 -24.64 3.75
N PHE A 335 11.98 -23.45 3.61
CA PHE A 335 11.10 -22.89 4.63
C PHE A 335 9.76 -23.61 4.74
N ALA A 336 9.29 -24.23 3.65
CA ALA A 336 8.09 -25.06 3.60
C ALA A 336 8.16 -26.05 2.42
N SER A 337 7.36 -27.12 2.48
CA SER A 337 7.15 -28.02 1.37
C SER A 337 6.17 -27.45 0.33
N PRO A 338 6.12 -27.99 -0.89
CA PRO A 338 5.10 -27.60 -1.87
C PRO A 338 3.67 -27.79 -1.36
N GLU A 339 3.42 -28.88 -0.63
CA GLU A 339 2.11 -29.24 -0.08
C GLU A 339 1.66 -28.23 0.99
N GLU A 340 2.58 -27.80 1.87
CA GLU A 340 2.30 -26.78 2.89
C GLU A 340 1.95 -25.42 2.24
N LEU A 341 2.62 -25.06 1.14
CA LEU A 341 2.31 -23.83 0.41
C LEU A 341 0.96 -23.93 -0.33
N ASP A 342 0.64 -25.08 -0.91
CA ASP A 342 -0.67 -25.32 -1.54
C ASP A 342 -1.81 -25.24 -0.49
N GLU A 343 -1.59 -25.75 0.73
CA GLU A 343 -2.53 -25.61 1.84
C GLU A 343 -2.72 -24.13 2.24
N VAL A 344 -1.65 -23.35 2.31
CA VAL A 344 -1.72 -21.91 2.61
C VAL A 344 -2.52 -21.18 1.53
N GLU A 345 -2.24 -21.42 0.26
CA GLU A 345 -2.93 -20.80 -0.86
C GLU A 345 -4.43 -21.12 -0.87
N GLY A 346 -4.78 -22.41 -0.71
CA GLY A 346 -6.17 -22.87 -0.65
C GLY A 346 -6.93 -22.31 0.56
N ALA A 347 -6.30 -22.25 1.73
CA ALA A 347 -6.90 -21.70 2.95
C ALA A 347 -7.19 -20.20 2.81
N GLU A 348 -6.27 -19.42 2.22
CA GLU A 348 -6.47 -17.99 2.02
C GLU A 348 -7.50 -17.71 0.90
N GLU A 349 -7.57 -18.53 -0.15
CA GLU A 349 -8.64 -18.44 -1.14
C GLU A 349 -10.01 -18.63 -0.51
N GLN A 350 -10.20 -19.68 0.30
CA GLN A 350 -11.46 -19.94 0.96
C GLN A 350 -11.81 -18.83 1.96
N ALA A 351 -10.85 -18.39 2.76
CA ALA A 351 -11.07 -17.31 3.73
C ALA A 351 -11.52 -16.00 3.06
N VAL A 352 -10.95 -15.68 1.89
CA VAL A 352 -11.35 -14.50 1.11
C VAL A 352 -12.76 -14.66 0.54
N LEU A 353 -13.13 -15.84 0.04
CA LEU A 353 -14.48 -16.12 -0.46
C LEU A 353 -15.52 -15.97 0.65
N ASP A 354 -15.27 -16.53 1.83
CA ASP A 354 -16.17 -16.46 2.97
C ASP A 354 -16.33 -15.01 3.48
N ALA A 355 -15.24 -14.27 3.58
CA ALA A 355 -15.27 -12.87 4.01
C ALA A 355 -15.99 -11.97 2.99
N ARG A 356 -15.79 -12.21 1.69
CA ARG A 356 -16.52 -11.53 0.62
C ARG A 356 -18.04 -11.79 0.73
N GLU A 357 -18.45 -13.01 1.03
CA GLU A 357 -19.87 -13.34 1.20
C GLU A 357 -20.48 -12.60 2.39
N ARG A 358 -19.80 -12.60 3.53
CA ARG A 358 -20.24 -11.83 4.71
C ARG A 358 -20.35 -10.32 4.41
N ALA A 359 -19.37 -9.77 3.72
CA ALA A 359 -19.40 -8.35 3.33
C ALA A 359 -20.55 -8.02 2.38
N TRP A 360 -20.84 -8.90 1.42
CA TRP A 360 -21.97 -8.74 0.51
C TRP A 360 -23.31 -8.82 1.24
N ASP A 361 -23.49 -9.79 2.12
CA ASP A 361 -24.70 -9.93 2.89
C ASP A 361 -24.93 -8.76 3.85
N SER A 362 -23.88 -8.28 4.50
CA SER A 362 -23.91 -7.05 5.32
C SER A 362 -24.39 -5.84 4.52
N TYR A 363 -23.87 -5.66 3.29
CA TYR A 363 -24.27 -4.58 2.40
C TYR A 363 -25.71 -4.71 1.92
N ARG A 364 -26.14 -5.91 1.51
CA ARG A 364 -27.42 -6.16 0.86
C ARG A 364 -28.60 -6.19 1.82
N THR A 365 -28.44 -6.80 2.99
CA THR A 365 -29.53 -7.09 3.92
C THR A 365 -30.33 -5.85 4.35
N PRO A 366 -29.72 -4.71 4.72
CA PRO A 366 -30.47 -3.50 5.06
C PRO A 366 -31.30 -2.97 3.88
N ILE A 367 -30.72 -2.98 2.67
CA ILE A 367 -31.39 -2.51 1.45
C ILE A 367 -32.63 -3.37 1.12
N GLU A 368 -32.50 -4.69 1.25
CA GLU A 368 -33.62 -5.60 1.04
C GLU A 368 -34.72 -5.46 2.10
N ALA A 369 -34.34 -5.18 3.34
CA ALA A 369 -35.29 -4.93 4.42
C ALA A 369 -36.10 -3.64 4.16
N GLU A 370 -35.43 -2.55 3.77
CA GLU A 370 -36.09 -1.30 3.39
C GLU A 370 -37.01 -1.51 2.17
N ARG A 371 -36.54 -2.21 1.13
CA ARG A 371 -37.35 -2.54 -0.03
C ARG A 371 -38.60 -3.29 0.34
N LYS A 372 -38.50 -4.35 1.19
CA LYS A 372 -39.66 -5.11 1.64
C LYS A 372 -40.67 -4.24 2.37
N THR A 373 -40.19 -3.33 3.24
CA THR A 373 -41.06 -2.40 3.96
C THR A 373 -41.83 -1.49 2.99
N VAL A 374 -41.16 -0.91 2.01
CA VAL A 374 -41.80 -0.04 0.99
C VAL A 374 -42.84 -0.83 0.17
N VAL A 375 -42.49 -2.04 -0.28
CA VAL A 375 -43.43 -2.90 -1.04
C VAL A 375 -44.67 -3.20 -0.22
N SER A 376 -44.52 -3.60 1.06
CA SER A 376 -45.66 -3.87 1.92
C SER A 376 -46.56 -2.63 2.16
N MET A 377 -45.97 -1.44 2.25
CA MET A 377 -46.73 -0.18 2.36
C MET A 377 -47.55 0.11 1.09
N LEU A 378 -46.97 -0.15 -0.06
CA LEU A 378 -47.67 0.05 -1.37
C LEU A 378 -48.81 -0.94 -1.52
N GLU A 379 -48.59 -2.23 -1.23
CA GLU A 379 -49.63 -3.27 -1.26
C GLU A 379 -50.80 -2.96 -0.31
N ALA A 380 -50.50 -2.44 0.89
CA ALA A 380 -51.52 -2.02 1.83
C ALA A 380 -52.37 -0.82 1.34
N THR A 381 -51.79 0.09 0.57
CA THR A 381 -52.52 1.23 -0.02
C THR A 381 -53.38 0.82 -1.21
N GLU A 382 -52.92 -0.13 -2.04
CA GLU A 382 -53.75 -0.69 -3.12
C GLU A 382 -54.97 -1.43 -2.56
N GLY A 383 -54.82 -2.29 -1.54
CA GLY A 383 -55.92 -2.98 -0.88
C GLY A 383 -56.94 -2.06 -0.19
N ALA A 384 -56.51 -0.86 0.24
CA ALA A 384 -57.39 0.16 0.79
C ALA A 384 -58.19 0.91 -0.27
N ALA A 385 -57.62 1.06 -1.49
CA ALA A 385 -58.29 1.71 -2.62
C ALA A 385 -59.41 0.82 -3.25
N ASP A 386 -59.27 -0.50 -3.21
CA ASP A 386 -60.27 -1.46 -3.69
C ASP A 386 -61.44 -1.65 -2.74
N THR A 387 -61.36 -1.15 -1.51
CA THR A 387 -62.41 -1.22 -0.48
C THR A 387 -63.20 0.06 -0.26
N ALA A 388 -62.90 1.15 -1.01
CA ALA A 388 -63.59 2.45 -0.98
C ALA A 388 -64.40 2.66 -2.23
#